data_f0db41dcdec5d31058e59214ce381606
#
_entry.id   f0db41dcdec5d31058e59214ce381606
#
_cell.length_a   1.000
_cell.length_b   1.000
_cell.length_c   1.000
_cell.angle_alpha   90.00
_cell.angle_beta   90.00
_cell.angle_gamma   90.00
#
_symmetry.space_group_name_H-M   'P 1'
#
loop_
_entity.id
_entity.type
_entity.pdbx_description
1 polymer ?
#
loop_
_entity_poly.entity_id
_entity_poly.type
_entity_poly.pdbx_seq_one_letter_code
_entity_poly.pdbx_strand_id
1 'polypeptide(L)'
;MFVGSYIPPNITNAFRSEFRLEAHIIHLLQQLQLIFPIKLVPVRISANPPNYPQHQHAIAGLPIPDDIHNLAATDDQVSTALGFLCHFVLLTSKYLAVPLRYTVVCKWSRSAILFDQGSIRGSASKVVYPLFRERGVIDREQLDYGLMLLERNVDCLLRTRSVEFRREWNVLAKMDKLLTQVIEGEDPSFLGNAG
;
A
#
# COMPACT_ATOMS: atom_id res chain seq x y z
N MET A 1 -18.18 1.32 50.20
CA MET A 1 -18.64 0.12 49.50
C MET A 1 -18.17 0.19 48.08
N PHE A 2 -17.07 -0.48 47.74
CA PHE A 2 -16.61 -0.57 46.33
C PHE A 2 -17.46 -1.65 45.67
N VAL A 3 -18.34 -1.24 44.74
CA VAL A 3 -19.02 -2.17 43.87
C VAL A 3 -18.01 -2.58 42.81
N GLY A 4 -17.30 -3.69 43.05
CA GLY A 4 -16.44 -4.29 42.04
C GLY A 4 -17.31 -4.68 40.83
N SER A 5 -17.19 -4.03 39.71
CA SER A 5 -17.87 -4.38 38.47
C SER A 5 -17.42 -5.79 38.03
N TYR A 6 -18.31 -6.76 38.19
CA TYR A 6 -18.08 -8.10 37.68
C TYR A 6 -18.08 -8.08 36.15
N ILE A 7 -16.90 -8.25 35.57
CA ILE A 7 -16.76 -8.42 34.09
C ILE A 7 -16.91 -9.92 33.80
N PRO A 8 -17.88 -10.35 33.01
CA PRO A 8 -18.06 -11.74 32.64
C PRO A 8 -16.82 -12.34 31.96
N PRO A 9 -16.42 -13.59 32.24
CA PRO A 9 -15.21 -14.20 31.71
C PRO A 9 -15.16 -14.28 30.16
N ASN A 10 -16.30 -14.33 29.49
CA ASN A 10 -16.41 -14.30 28.02
C ASN A 10 -15.95 -12.96 27.45
N ILE A 11 -16.24 -11.84 28.09
CA ILE A 11 -15.81 -10.49 27.65
C ILE A 11 -14.30 -10.39 27.83
N THR A 12 -13.75 -10.84 28.95
CA THR A 12 -12.30 -10.84 29.19
C THR A 12 -11.56 -11.71 28.18
N ASN A 13 -12.12 -12.84 27.77
CA ASN A 13 -11.52 -13.72 26.77
C ASN A 13 -11.59 -13.11 25.36
N ALA A 14 -12.68 -12.40 25.01
CA ALA A 14 -12.80 -11.69 23.75
C ALA A 14 -11.75 -10.59 23.63
N PHE A 15 -11.62 -9.70 24.63
CA PHE A 15 -10.58 -8.66 24.64
C PHE A 15 -9.16 -9.22 24.54
N ARG A 16 -8.89 -10.34 25.25
CA ARG A 16 -7.58 -10.98 25.16
C ARG A 16 -7.30 -11.55 23.77
N SER A 17 -8.32 -12.06 23.09
CA SER A 17 -8.19 -12.58 21.72
C SER A 17 -7.99 -11.48 20.72
N GLU A 18 -8.71 -10.36 20.83
CA GLU A 18 -8.53 -9.17 19.98
C GLU A 18 -7.13 -8.57 20.13
N PHE A 19 -6.67 -8.38 21.37
CA PHE A 19 -5.31 -7.87 21.63
C PHE A 19 -4.23 -8.78 21.04
N ARG A 20 -4.38 -10.11 21.16
CA ARG A 20 -3.44 -11.06 20.56
C ARG A 20 -3.44 -11.00 19.05
N LEU A 21 -4.61 -10.85 18.43
CA LEU A 21 -4.76 -10.74 16.99
C LEU A 21 -4.06 -9.46 16.49
N GLU A 22 -4.29 -8.34 17.15
CA GLU A 22 -3.68 -7.05 16.79
C GLU A 22 -2.17 -7.09 16.94
N ALA A 23 -1.64 -7.61 18.04
CA ALA A 23 -0.20 -7.81 18.22
C ALA A 23 0.41 -8.71 17.11
N HIS A 24 -0.33 -9.73 16.68
CA HIS A 24 0.10 -10.61 15.59
C HIS A 24 0.11 -9.90 14.24
N ILE A 25 -0.90 -9.09 13.95
CA ILE A 25 -0.97 -8.25 12.74
C ILE A 25 0.22 -7.28 12.70
N ILE A 26 0.49 -6.57 13.80
CA ILE A 26 1.63 -5.66 13.91
C ILE A 26 2.93 -6.41 13.62
N HIS A 27 3.13 -7.57 14.23
CA HIS A 27 4.31 -8.39 13.99
C HIS A 27 4.46 -8.78 12.52
N LEU A 28 3.39 -9.21 11.85
CA LEU A 28 3.41 -9.56 10.42
C LEU A 28 3.74 -8.33 9.55
N LEU A 29 3.21 -7.15 9.87
CA LEU A 29 3.52 -5.92 9.14
C LEU A 29 4.98 -5.47 9.35
N GLN A 30 5.54 -5.65 10.56
CA GLN A 30 6.95 -5.42 10.82
C GLN A 30 7.85 -6.35 9.98
N GLN A 31 7.51 -7.64 9.90
CA GLN A 31 8.23 -8.60 9.03
C GLN A 31 8.11 -8.20 7.55
N LEU A 32 6.94 -7.77 7.13
CA LEU A 32 6.70 -7.31 5.76
C LEU A 32 7.55 -6.06 5.43
N GLN A 33 7.70 -5.14 6.38
CA GLN A 33 8.56 -3.95 6.25
C GLN A 33 10.06 -4.30 6.16
N LEU A 34 10.48 -5.39 6.78
CA LEU A 34 11.85 -5.90 6.62
C LEU A 34 12.10 -6.51 5.24
N ILE A 35 11.09 -7.16 4.65
CA ILE A 35 11.18 -7.79 3.31
C ILE A 35 11.13 -6.72 2.21
N PHE A 36 10.27 -5.73 2.36
CA PHE A 36 10.05 -4.63 1.41
C PHE A 36 10.30 -3.27 2.08
N PRO A 37 11.54 -2.96 2.47
CA PRO A 37 11.83 -1.69 3.13
C PRO A 37 11.54 -0.50 2.21
N ILE A 38 10.72 0.43 2.69
CA ILE A 38 10.49 1.72 2.04
C ILE A 38 11.46 2.73 2.64
N LYS A 39 12.24 3.41 1.81
CA LYS A 39 13.25 4.38 2.24
C LYS A 39 13.30 5.57 1.29
N LEU A 40 13.66 6.73 1.80
CA LEU A 40 14.02 7.89 1.00
C LEU A 40 15.45 7.72 0.47
N VAL A 41 15.61 7.81 -0.83
CA VAL A 41 16.90 7.74 -1.51
C VAL A 41 17.18 9.05 -2.25
N PRO A 42 18.45 9.52 -2.30
CA PRO A 42 18.78 10.72 -3.04
C PRO A 42 18.61 10.49 -4.55
N VAL A 43 17.99 11.46 -5.23
CA VAL A 43 17.85 11.43 -6.67
C VAL A 43 19.16 11.91 -7.31
N ARG A 44 19.77 11.09 -8.16
CA ARG A 44 20.90 11.50 -9.00
C ARG A 44 20.34 12.17 -10.24
N ILE A 45 20.20 13.50 -10.22
CA ILE A 45 19.82 14.26 -11.41
C ILE A 45 21.07 14.54 -12.22
N SER A 46 21.10 14.04 -13.46
CA SER A 46 22.19 14.16 -14.40
C SER A 46 22.13 15.46 -15.22
N ALA A 47 21.83 16.63 -14.69
CA ALA A 47 22.11 17.92 -15.34
C ALA A 47 21.65 19.11 -14.48
N ASN A 48 22.56 20.02 -14.22
CA ASN A 48 22.46 21.25 -13.44
C ASN A 48 22.31 21.06 -11.92
N PRO A 49 23.10 21.77 -11.10
CA PRO A 49 23.05 21.58 -9.67
C PRO A 49 21.70 22.08 -9.16
N PRO A 50 20.80 21.20 -8.71
CA PRO A 50 19.64 21.64 -7.97
C PRO A 50 20.15 22.14 -6.62
N ASN A 51 19.72 23.30 -6.21
CA ASN A 51 20.09 23.90 -4.90
C ASN A 51 19.58 23.10 -3.70
N TYR A 52 18.89 21.94 -3.92
CA TYR A 52 18.36 21.08 -2.86
C TYR A 52 18.49 19.61 -3.26
N PRO A 53 18.94 18.73 -2.34
CA PRO A 53 18.91 17.30 -2.56
C PRO A 53 17.45 16.85 -2.68
N GLN A 54 17.06 16.42 -3.88
CA GLN A 54 15.76 15.81 -4.07
C GLN A 54 15.81 14.36 -3.61
N HIS A 55 14.86 13.96 -2.78
CA HIS A 55 14.72 12.59 -2.32
C HIS A 55 13.45 12.01 -2.93
N GLN A 56 13.52 10.73 -3.28
CA GLN A 56 12.36 9.97 -3.73
C GLN A 56 12.23 8.69 -2.91
N HIS A 57 11.01 8.19 -2.81
CA HIS A 57 10.78 6.93 -2.13
C HIS A 57 11.24 5.75 -2.99
N ALA A 58 11.85 4.77 -2.35
CA ALA A 58 12.27 3.51 -2.94
C ALA A 58 11.74 2.34 -2.15
N ILE A 59 11.36 1.26 -2.81
CA ILE A 59 10.97 -0.01 -2.20
C ILE A 59 12.05 -1.06 -2.48
N ALA A 60 12.55 -1.73 -1.46
CA ALA A 60 13.65 -2.69 -1.57
C ALA A 60 14.87 -2.14 -2.35
N GLY A 61 15.17 -0.84 -2.19
CA GLY A 61 16.26 -0.15 -2.88
C GLY A 61 15.94 0.29 -4.31
N LEU A 62 14.77 -0.03 -4.85
CA LEU A 62 14.35 0.37 -6.20
C LEU A 62 13.46 1.62 -6.10
N PRO A 63 13.87 2.74 -6.70
CA PRO A 63 13.09 3.98 -6.68
C PRO A 63 11.86 3.88 -7.57
N ILE A 64 10.77 4.51 -7.14
CA ILE A 64 9.61 4.79 -7.97
C ILE A 64 9.56 6.31 -8.17
N PRO A 65 9.87 6.82 -9.36
CA PRO A 65 9.80 8.24 -9.65
C PRO A 65 8.38 8.79 -9.47
N ASP A 66 8.26 10.02 -9.00
CA ASP A 66 6.95 10.70 -8.90
C ASP A 66 6.35 10.94 -10.28
N ASP A 67 7.18 11.18 -11.29
CA ASP A 67 6.79 11.29 -12.69
C ASP A 67 7.11 10.01 -13.46
N ILE A 68 6.29 8.97 -13.24
CA ILE A 68 6.41 7.70 -13.97
C ILE A 68 6.10 7.87 -15.46
N HIS A 69 5.43 8.97 -15.84
CA HIS A 69 5.02 9.23 -17.21
C HIS A 69 6.20 9.56 -18.16
N ASN A 70 7.32 10.07 -17.62
CA ASN A 70 8.49 10.44 -18.41
C ASN A 70 9.57 9.35 -18.50
N LEU A 71 9.28 8.15 -17.97
CA LEU A 71 10.22 7.05 -18.02
C LEU A 71 10.46 6.53 -19.43
N ALA A 72 11.70 6.13 -19.69
CA ALA A 72 12.05 5.42 -20.91
C ALA A 72 11.18 4.15 -21.07
N ALA A 73 10.86 3.80 -22.30
CA ALA A 73 9.89 2.75 -22.63
C ALA A 73 10.19 1.35 -22.05
N THR A 74 11.35 1.14 -21.44
CA THR A 74 11.81 -0.15 -20.89
C THR A 74 12.61 0.08 -19.62
N ASP A 75 11.95 0.64 -18.58
CA ASP A 75 12.61 0.69 -17.28
C ASP A 75 12.22 -0.55 -16.47
N ASP A 76 13.05 -1.60 -16.58
CA ASP A 76 12.86 -2.85 -15.85
C ASP A 76 12.95 -2.65 -14.33
N GLN A 77 13.70 -1.64 -13.87
CA GLN A 77 13.81 -1.34 -12.43
C GLN A 77 12.48 -0.82 -11.88
N VAL A 78 11.82 0.09 -12.61
CA VAL A 78 10.51 0.61 -12.19
C VAL A 78 9.43 -0.46 -12.27
N SER A 79 9.43 -1.28 -13.32
CA SER A 79 8.51 -2.41 -13.45
C SER A 79 8.70 -3.42 -12.30
N THR A 80 9.93 -3.65 -11.86
CA THR A 80 10.25 -4.51 -10.72
C THR A 80 9.81 -3.86 -9.40
N ALA A 81 10.06 -2.55 -9.23
CA ALA A 81 9.61 -1.82 -8.05
C ALA A 81 8.08 -1.82 -7.90
N LEU A 82 7.36 -1.63 -9.01
CA LEU A 82 5.90 -1.73 -9.06
C LEU A 82 5.42 -3.16 -8.74
N GLY A 83 6.17 -4.18 -9.16
CA GLY A 83 5.91 -5.56 -8.81
C GLY A 83 6.04 -5.82 -7.31
N PHE A 84 7.08 -5.28 -6.67
CA PHE A 84 7.25 -5.34 -5.21
C PHE A 84 6.14 -4.59 -4.49
N LEU A 85 5.79 -3.39 -4.96
CA LEU A 85 4.68 -2.61 -4.41
C LEU A 85 3.35 -3.37 -4.50
N CYS A 86 3.05 -4.03 -5.63
CA CYS A 86 1.87 -4.86 -5.77
C CYS A 86 1.81 -5.97 -4.74
N HIS A 87 2.92 -6.65 -4.53
CA HIS A 87 3.01 -7.74 -3.55
C HIS A 87 2.83 -7.20 -2.13
N PHE A 88 3.48 -6.09 -1.83
CA PHE A 88 3.39 -5.40 -0.55
C PHE A 88 1.96 -4.96 -0.22
N VAL A 89 1.27 -4.30 -1.17
CA VAL A 89 -0.14 -3.89 -1.02
C VAL A 89 -1.06 -5.10 -0.83
N LEU A 90 -0.84 -6.18 -1.59
CA LEU A 90 -1.66 -7.39 -1.48
C LEU A 90 -1.49 -8.07 -0.11
N LEU A 91 -0.27 -8.18 0.41
CA LEU A 91 0.00 -8.78 1.72
C LEU A 91 -0.54 -7.90 2.84
N THR A 92 -0.32 -6.59 2.76
CA THR A 92 -0.88 -5.61 3.72
C THR A 92 -2.40 -5.73 3.79
N SER A 93 -3.07 -5.77 2.64
CA SER A 93 -4.52 -5.98 2.55
C SER A 93 -4.99 -7.26 3.27
N LYS A 94 -4.27 -8.36 3.08
CA LYS A 94 -4.57 -9.64 3.75
C LYS A 94 -4.35 -9.58 5.26
N TYR A 95 -3.24 -9.00 5.72
CA TYR A 95 -2.93 -8.91 7.14
C TYR A 95 -3.89 -7.97 7.87
N LEU A 96 -4.29 -6.87 7.23
CA LEU A 96 -5.29 -5.94 7.77
C LEU A 96 -6.73 -6.43 7.61
N ALA A 97 -6.97 -7.56 6.93
CA ALA A 97 -8.29 -8.07 6.56
C ALA A 97 -9.15 -7.05 5.80
N VAL A 98 -8.52 -6.17 5.01
CA VAL A 98 -9.21 -5.14 4.20
C VAL A 98 -9.23 -5.58 2.74
N PRO A 99 -10.40 -5.86 2.14
CA PRO A 99 -10.48 -6.27 0.75
C PRO A 99 -10.08 -5.13 -0.19
N LEU A 100 -9.26 -5.43 -1.19
CA LEU A 100 -8.90 -4.49 -2.24
C LEU A 100 -10.07 -4.33 -3.22
N ARG A 101 -10.33 -3.08 -3.63
CA ARG A 101 -11.39 -2.76 -4.59
C ARG A 101 -11.08 -3.30 -5.99
N TYR A 102 -9.82 -3.27 -6.38
CA TYR A 102 -9.33 -3.78 -7.67
C TYR A 102 -8.39 -4.95 -7.42
N THR A 103 -8.58 -6.03 -8.18
CA THR A 103 -7.76 -7.24 -7.98
C THR A 103 -6.34 -7.01 -8.45
N VAL A 104 -5.38 -7.20 -7.55
CA VAL A 104 -3.96 -7.13 -7.85
C VAL A 104 -3.45 -8.49 -8.30
N VAL A 105 -2.83 -8.55 -9.47
CA VAL A 105 -2.19 -9.74 -10.02
C VAL A 105 -0.68 -9.57 -9.89
N CYS A 106 -0.09 -10.24 -8.89
CA CYS A 106 1.35 -10.18 -8.66
C CYS A 106 2.07 -11.17 -9.57
N LYS A 107 2.86 -10.64 -10.51
CA LYS A 107 3.75 -11.39 -11.42
C LYS A 107 5.12 -10.73 -11.52
N TRP A 108 5.67 -10.31 -10.37
CA TRP A 108 6.95 -9.59 -10.29
C TRP A 108 6.96 -8.36 -11.21
N SER A 109 7.96 -8.22 -12.08
CA SER A 109 8.06 -7.12 -13.05
C SER A 109 6.93 -7.08 -14.11
N ARG A 110 6.04 -8.08 -14.14
CA ARG A 110 4.88 -8.17 -15.03
C ARG A 110 3.55 -8.19 -14.27
N SER A 111 3.52 -7.48 -13.15
CA SER A 111 2.30 -7.32 -12.34
C SER A 111 1.26 -6.47 -13.07
N ALA A 112 -0.01 -6.67 -12.71
CA ALA A 112 -1.13 -5.98 -13.34
C ALA A 112 -2.28 -5.78 -12.36
N ILE A 113 -3.19 -4.88 -12.69
CA ILE A 113 -4.46 -4.68 -11.99
C ILE A 113 -5.60 -5.16 -12.88
N LEU A 114 -6.51 -5.95 -12.32
CA LEU A 114 -7.75 -6.33 -12.98
C LEU A 114 -8.87 -5.37 -12.58
N PHE A 115 -9.53 -4.82 -13.56
CA PHE A 115 -10.74 -4.05 -13.40
C PHE A 115 -11.95 -4.86 -13.92
N ASP A 116 -12.88 -5.14 -13.01
CA ASP A 116 -14.14 -5.77 -13.37
C ASP A 116 -15.15 -4.66 -13.72
N GLN A 117 -15.50 -4.56 -14.99
CA GLN A 117 -16.45 -3.54 -15.47
C GLN A 117 -17.90 -3.84 -15.09
N GLY A 118 -18.15 -4.94 -14.40
CA GLY A 118 -19.51 -5.39 -14.08
C GLY A 118 -20.28 -5.88 -15.28
N SER A 119 -21.18 -6.79 -15.06
CA SER A 119 -22.02 -7.36 -16.13
C SER A 119 -23.17 -6.42 -16.48
N ILE A 120 -22.96 -5.43 -17.35
CA ILE A 120 -24.04 -4.57 -17.84
C ILE A 120 -24.94 -5.31 -18.86
N ARG A 121 -24.46 -6.43 -19.43
CA ARG A 121 -25.21 -7.25 -20.42
C ARG A 121 -24.83 -8.74 -20.39
N GLY A 122 -24.63 -9.35 -19.21
CA GLY A 122 -24.44 -10.80 -19.10
C GLY A 122 -23.05 -11.33 -19.46
N SER A 123 -22.11 -10.49 -19.87
CA SER A 123 -20.70 -10.85 -20.07
C SER A 123 -19.83 -10.07 -19.10
N ALA A 124 -19.25 -10.74 -18.11
CA ALA A 124 -18.28 -10.14 -17.19
C ALA A 124 -17.00 -9.84 -17.98
N SER A 125 -16.80 -8.59 -18.39
CA SER A 125 -15.57 -8.16 -19.02
C SER A 125 -14.57 -7.71 -17.97
N LYS A 126 -13.50 -8.49 -17.80
CA LYS A 126 -12.35 -8.13 -16.98
C LYS A 126 -11.29 -7.51 -17.87
N VAL A 127 -10.96 -6.25 -17.59
CA VAL A 127 -9.89 -5.54 -18.29
C VAL A 127 -8.62 -5.63 -17.46
N VAL A 128 -7.50 -5.95 -18.11
CA VAL A 128 -6.18 -6.07 -17.47
C VAL A 128 -5.40 -4.79 -17.74
N TYR A 129 -4.96 -4.12 -16.70
CA TYR A 129 -4.11 -2.95 -16.78
C TYR A 129 -2.70 -3.31 -16.29
N PRO A 130 -1.70 -3.41 -17.20
CA PRO A 130 -0.35 -3.78 -16.85
C PRO A 130 0.34 -2.66 -16.06
N LEU A 131 1.20 -3.04 -15.10
CA LEU A 131 2.06 -2.14 -14.34
C LEU A 131 3.52 -2.22 -14.82
N PHE A 132 3.71 -2.40 -16.12
CA PHE A 132 5.00 -2.46 -16.79
C PHE A 132 4.83 -1.94 -18.22
N ARG A 133 5.93 -1.58 -18.85
CA ARG A 133 5.94 -1.17 -20.26
C ARG A 133 6.71 -2.19 -21.08
N GLU A 134 6.18 -2.51 -22.24
CA GLU A 134 6.83 -3.35 -23.23
C GLU A 134 6.77 -2.63 -24.58
N ARG A 135 7.90 -2.48 -25.27
CA ARG A 135 7.97 -1.74 -26.53
C ARG A 135 6.96 -2.29 -27.54
N GLY A 136 6.09 -1.41 -28.05
CA GLY A 136 5.14 -1.72 -29.10
C GLY A 136 3.93 -2.56 -28.71
N VAL A 137 3.79 -2.96 -27.44
CA VAL A 137 2.72 -3.86 -26.99
C VAL A 137 1.79 -3.18 -25.96
N ILE A 138 2.34 -2.35 -25.09
CA ILE A 138 1.57 -1.75 -23.98
C ILE A 138 1.60 -0.24 -24.10
N ASP A 139 0.41 0.33 -24.19
CA ASP A 139 0.22 1.77 -24.27
C ASP A 139 0.47 2.44 -22.92
N ARG A 140 0.98 3.67 -22.98
CA ARG A 140 1.18 4.54 -21.82
C ARG A 140 -0.10 4.73 -21.01
N GLU A 141 -1.22 4.96 -21.69
CA GLU A 141 -2.52 5.16 -21.05
C GLU A 141 -2.96 3.97 -20.20
N GLN A 142 -2.63 2.75 -20.64
CA GLN A 142 -2.94 1.53 -19.88
C GLN A 142 -2.12 1.43 -18.59
N LEU A 143 -0.83 1.80 -18.63
CA LEU A 143 0.02 1.85 -17.44
C LEU A 143 -0.49 2.92 -16.46
N ASP A 144 -0.77 4.13 -16.95
CA ASP A 144 -1.26 5.24 -16.14
C ASP A 144 -2.57 4.89 -15.43
N TYR A 145 -3.48 4.24 -16.15
CA TYR A 145 -4.73 3.76 -15.57
C TYR A 145 -4.50 2.66 -14.52
N GLY A 146 -3.60 1.72 -14.79
CA GLY A 146 -3.21 0.68 -13.84
C GLY A 146 -2.64 1.26 -12.54
N LEU A 147 -1.76 2.28 -12.63
CA LEU A 147 -1.20 3.00 -11.49
C LEU A 147 -2.27 3.72 -10.69
N MET A 148 -3.20 4.39 -11.36
CA MET A 148 -4.34 5.04 -10.69
C MET A 148 -5.21 4.03 -9.92
N LEU A 149 -5.45 2.84 -10.47
CA LEU A 149 -6.22 1.79 -9.79
C LEU A 149 -5.46 1.22 -8.58
N LEU A 150 -4.13 1.04 -8.70
CA LEU A 150 -3.28 0.62 -7.59
C LEU A 150 -3.29 1.66 -6.46
N GLU A 151 -3.17 2.94 -6.80
CA GLU A 151 -3.24 4.04 -5.84
C GLU A 151 -4.59 4.07 -5.10
N ARG A 152 -5.70 3.86 -5.81
CA ARG A 152 -7.03 3.76 -5.18
C ARG A 152 -7.16 2.58 -4.22
N ASN A 153 -6.47 1.47 -4.47
CA ASN A 153 -6.39 0.38 -3.51
C ASN A 153 -5.66 0.81 -2.23
N VAL A 154 -4.53 1.52 -2.37
CA VAL A 154 -3.78 2.07 -1.22
C VAL A 154 -4.61 3.10 -0.46
N ASP A 155 -5.29 4.02 -1.15
CA ASP A 155 -6.20 4.99 -0.52
C ASP A 155 -7.32 4.28 0.26
N CYS A 156 -7.81 3.15 -0.23
CA CYS A 156 -8.81 2.34 0.48
C CYS A 156 -8.26 1.78 1.80
N LEU A 157 -7.03 1.25 1.80
CA LEU A 157 -6.36 0.75 3.01
C LEU A 157 -6.19 1.86 4.05
N LEU A 158 -5.72 3.04 3.63
CA LEU A 158 -5.54 4.20 4.50
C LEU A 158 -6.85 4.64 5.15
N ARG A 159 -7.91 4.79 4.35
CA ARG A 159 -9.24 5.21 4.83
C ARG A 159 -9.84 4.19 5.80
N THR A 160 -9.72 2.90 5.52
CA THR A 160 -10.25 1.85 6.40
C THR A 160 -9.57 1.85 7.76
N ARG A 161 -8.31 2.31 7.83
CA ARG A 161 -7.56 2.45 9.07
C ARG A 161 -7.56 3.88 9.62
N SER A 162 -8.40 4.77 9.08
CA SER A 162 -8.52 6.17 9.50
C SER A 162 -7.20 6.94 9.48
N VAL A 163 -6.29 6.55 8.56
CA VAL A 163 -5.00 7.22 8.39
C VAL A 163 -5.18 8.45 7.52
N GLU A 164 -4.79 9.61 8.04
CA GLU A 164 -4.79 10.85 7.26
C GLU A 164 -3.65 10.86 6.25
N PHE A 165 -3.95 11.23 5.01
CA PHE A 165 -2.99 11.33 3.93
C PHE A 165 -3.32 12.48 2.98
N ARG A 166 -2.32 12.95 2.26
CA ARG A 166 -2.49 13.94 1.18
C ARG A 166 -2.54 13.23 -0.16
N ARG A 167 -3.38 13.74 -1.06
CA ARG A 167 -3.53 13.15 -2.40
C ARG A 167 -2.25 13.22 -3.23
N GLU A 168 -1.47 14.30 -3.03
CA GLU A 168 -0.21 14.54 -3.74
C GLU A 168 0.93 13.61 -3.31
N TRP A 169 0.75 12.86 -2.22
CA TRP A 169 1.78 11.95 -1.76
C TRP A 169 1.97 10.79 -2.74
N ASN A 170 3.23 10.48 -3.01
CA ASN A 170 3.61 9.27 -3.72
C ASN A 170 3.00 8.03 -3.03
N VAL A 171 2.66 7.03 -3.81
CA VAL A 171 2.05 5.77 -3.33
C VAL A 171 2.90 5.07 -2.28
N LEU A 172 4.25 5.13 -2.38
CA LEU A 172 5.15 4.58 -1.37
C LEU A 172 5.11 5.38 -0.07
N ALA A 173 5.03 6.73 -0.14
CA ALA A 173 4.87 7.57 1.03
C ALA A 173 3.55 7.28 1.77
N LYS A 174 2.47 7.01 1.02
CA LYS A 174 1.19 6.60 1.58
C LYS A 174 1.29 5.26 2.30
N MET A 175 1.97 4.28 1.71
CA MET A 175 2.18 2.96 2.31
C MET A 175 3.08 3.03 3.55
N ASP A 176 4.14 3.82 3.52
CA ASP A 176 5.02 4.06 4.67
C ASP A 176 4.25 4.68 5.84
N LYS A 177 3.43 5.70 5.58
CA LYS A 177 2.57 6.32 6.59
C LYS A 177 1.56 5.33 7.18
N LEU A 178 0.93 4.49 6.35
CA LEU A 178 0.01 3.45 6.81
C LEU A 178 0.70 2.49 7.80
N LEU A 179 1.87 1.99 7.43
CA LEU A 179 2.61 1.04 8.28
C LEU A 179 3.06 1.68 9.58
N THR A 180 3.65 2.88 9.51
CA THR A 180 4.09 3.62 10.69
C THR A 180 2.94 3.79 11.67
N GLN A 181 1.78 4.23 11.21
CA GLN A 181 0.63 4.46 12.06
C GLN A 181 0.05 3.17 12.65
N VAL A 182 -0.01 2.07 11.87
CA VAL A 182 -0.52 0.79 12.39
C VAL A 182 0.47 0.13 13.35
N ILE A 183 1.79 0.23 13.07
CA ILE A 183 2.84 -0.40 13.89
C ILE A 183 3.09 0.38 15.18
N GLU A 184 3.10 1.71 15.13
CA GLU A 184 3.41 2.58 16.28
C GLU A 184 2.19 2.83 17.17
N GLY A 185 1.00 2.47 16.72
CA GLY A 185 -0.20 2.55 17.54
C GLY A 185 -0.61 3.97 17.89
N GLU A 186 -0.36 4.96 17.03
CA GLU A 186 -0.89 6.31 17.19
C GLU A 186 -2.41 6.33 16.89
N ASP A 187 -3.17 5.63 17.72
CA ASP A 187 -4.58 5.96 17.90
C ASP A 187 -4.78 6.50 19.33
N PRO A 188 -4.83 7.85 19.51
CA PRO A 188 -5.04 8.45 20.82
C PRO A 188 -6.44 8.15 21.38
N SER A 189 -7.33 7.52 20.63
CA SER A 189 -8.72 7.28 21.04
C SER A 189 -8.88 6.12 22.02
N PHE A 190 -7.90 5.22 22.17
CA PHE A 190 -7.98 4.06 23.09
C PHE A 190 -7.48 4.35 24.50
N LEU A 191 -6.79 5.46 24.76
CA LEU A 191 -6.30 5.84 26.09
C LEU A 191 -7.21 6.83 26.86
N GLY A 192 -8.37 7.18 26.29
CA GLY A 192 -9.22 8.28 26.78
C GLY A 192 -10.46 7.94 27.57
N ASN A 193 -10.70 6.69 28.02
CA ASN A 193 -11.87 6.37 28.84
C ASN A 193 -11.58 5.40 29.98
N ALA A 194 -10.55 5.68 30.76
CA ALA A 194 -10.40 5.13 32.11
C ALA A 194 -10.24 6.30 33.09
N GLY A 195 -11.37 6.97 33.33
CA GLY A 195 -11.55 8.00 34.35
C GLY A 195 -12.87 7.78 35.07
#